data_6bc5ee26ae7464ac1f4efc2c78239090
#
_entry.id   6bc5ee26ae7464ac1f4efc2c78239090
#
_cell.length_a   1.000
_cell.length_b   1.000
_cell.length_c   1.000
_cell.angle_alpha   90.00
_cell.angle_beta   90.00
_cell.angle_gamma   90.00
#
_symmetry.space_group_name_H-M   'P 1'
#
loop_
_entity.id
_entity.type
_entity.pdbx_description
1 polymer ?
#
loop_
_entity_poly.entity_id
_entity_poly.type
_entity_poly.pdbx_seq_one_letter_code
_entity_poly.pdbx_strand_id
1 'polypeptide(L)'
;MYLKRQAAPKNWPVRRKGTKYLVKPNFNTKKGVPILIILRDILEIAQNRREVKKAIVAKHIIVNNKTSYDEKHNVLLFDKIRILPTKKNYSVEIMENRKLGLREVKESEANFKISKVKDKKILRKGKIQLNLSDGNNFISDI
;
A
#
# COMPACT_ATOMS: atom_id res chain seq x y z
N MET A 1 -3.76 11.47 16.60
CA MET A 1 -4.44 10.19 16.93
C MET A 1 -3.42 9.07 16.84
N TYR A 2 -3.36 8.16 17.81
CA TYR A 2 -2.35 7.12 17.94
C TYR A 2 -2.93 5.75 17.64
N LEU A 3 -2.10 4.82 17.17
CA LEU A 3 -2.43 3.41 17.07
C LEU A 3 -1.57 2.64 18.08
N LYS A 4 -2.21 2.03 19.09
CA LYS A 4 -1.50 1.14 20.00
C LYS A 4 -1.14 -0.17 19.28
N ARG A 5 0.04 -0.72 19.58
CA ARG A 5 0.48 -2.01 18.97
C ARG A 5 -0.52 -3.13 19.15
N GLN A 6 -1.18 -3.21 20.30
CA GLN A 6 -2.21 -4.22 20.59
C GLN A 6 -3.48 -4.06 19.74
N ALA A 7 -3.80 -2.84 19.29
CA ALA A 7 -4.95 -2.52 18.46
C ALA A 7 -4.65 -2.63 16.95
N ALA A 8 -3.42 -2.95 16.57
CA ALA A 8 -3.06 -3.18 15.18
C ALA A 8 -3.73 -4.44 14.63
N PRO A 9 -4.16 -4.44 13.35
CA PRO A 9 -4.72 -5.62 12.72
C PRO A 9 -3.75 -6.81 12.77
N LYS A 10 -4.28 -8.01 12.98
CA LYS A 10 -3.48 -9.25 13.08
C LYS A 10 -2.78 -9.61 11.76
N ASN A 11 -3.28 -9.13 10.64
CA ASN A 11 -2.69 -9.33 9.31
C ASN A 11 -1.49 -8.42 9.01
N TRP A 12 -1.16 -7.48 9.91
CA TRP A 12 0.03 -6.67 9.74
C TRP A 12 1.30 -7.48 10.05
N PRO A 13 2.37 -7.33 9.25
CA PRO A 13 3.63 -8.04 9.45
C PRO A 13 4.49 -7.38 10.52
N VAL A 14 3.91 -7.07 11.66
CA VAL A 14 4.58 -6.38 12.78
C VAL A 14 4.80 -7.37 13.92
N ARG A 15 5.96 -7.29 14.58
CA ARG A 15 6.27 -8.08 15.76
C ARG A 15 5.32 -7.74 16.91
N ARG A 16 4.90 -8.74 17.66
CA ARG A 16 4.00 -8.57 18.82
C ARG A 16 4.62 -7.71 19.92
N LYS A 17 5.93 -7.89 20.19
CA LYS A 17 6.70 -7.10 21.16
C LYS A 17 7.44 -5.97 20.45
N GLY A 18 7.61 -4.83 21.12
CA GLY A 18 8.30 -3.66 20.60
C GLY A 18 7.69 -2.35 21.15
N THR A 19 7.79 -1.28 20.38
CA THR A 19 7.28 0.05 20.78
C THR A 19 5.79 0.01 21.06
N LYS A 20 5.35 0.77 22.06
CA LYS A 20 3.93 0.87 22.48
C LYS A 20 3.00 1.34 21.36
N TYR A 21 3.49 2.26 20.52
CA TYR A 21 2.73 2.86 19.44
C TYR A 21 3.27 2.47 18.06
N LEU A 22 2.35 2.33 17.09
CA LEU A 22 2.65 2.14 15.68
C LEU A 22 2.15 3.34 14.88
N VAL A 23 2.65 3.46 13.66
CA VAL A 23 2.14 4.45 12.71
C VAL A 23 0.72 4.09 12.32
N LYS A 24 -0.19 5.06 12.46
CA LYS A 24 -1.57 4.92 11.99
C LYS A 24 -1.63 5.36 10.52
N PRO A 25 -2.18 4.54 9.62
CA PRO A 25 -2.36 4.93 8.22
C PRO A 25 -3.40 6.05 8.08
N ASN A 26 -3.28 6.80 7.00
CA ASN A 26 -4.21 7.89 6.67
C ASN A 26 -5.60 7.38 6.23
N PHE A 27 -5.68 6.11 5.84
CA PHE A 27 -6.90 5.44 5.41
C PHE A 27 -7.28 4.30 6.37
N ASN A 28 -8.19 3.43 5.96
CA ASN A 28 -8.71 2.35 6.79
C ASN A 28 -7.60 1.40 7.26
N THR A 29 -7.37 1.37 8.55
CA THR A 29 -6.34 0.55 9.22
C THR A 29 -6.51 -0.96 8.99
N LYS A 30 -7.74 -1.43 8.81
CA LYS A 30 -8.03 -2.86 8.60
C LYS A 30 -7.71 -3.36 7.20
N LYS A 31 -7.67 -2.46 6.20
CA LYS A 31 -7.54 -2.86 4.79
C LYS A 31 -6.12 -2.85 4.25
N GLY A 32 -5.21 -2.15 4.87
CA GLY A 32 -3.84 -2.04 4.37
C GLY A 32 -2.82 -1.73 5.45
N VAL A 33 -1.58 -1.53 5.03
CA VAL A 33 -0.40 -1.29 5.87
C VAL A 33 0.25 0.03 5.49
N PRO A 34 0.68 0.88 6.44
CA PRO A 34 1.43 2.10 6.13
C PRO A 34 2.75 1.77 5.42
N ILE A 35 3.12 2.59 4.44
CA ILE A 35 4.35 2.38 3.67
C ILE A 35 5.60 2.40 4.55
N LEU A 36 5.58 3.13 5.67
CA LEU A 36 6.65 3.12 6.67
C LEU A 36 6.96 1.71 7.17
N ILE A 37 5.93 0.93 7.51
CA ILE A 37 6.09 -0.45 8.00
C ILE A 37 6.66 -1.34 6.89
N ILE A 38 6.23 -1.14 5.67
CA ILE A 38 6.71 -1.90 4.51
C ILE A 38 8.21 -1.68 4.30
N LEU A 39 8.65 -0.44 4.27
CA LEU A 39 10.05 -0.09 3.98
C LEU A 39 11.00 -0.39 5.14
N ARG A 40 10.53 -0.25 6.38
CA ARG A 40 11.37 -0.45 7.56
C ARG A 40 11.33 -1.87 8.09
N ASP A 41 10.13 -2.47 8.20
CA ASP A 41 9.95 -3.73 8.96
C ASP A 41 9.88 -4.97 8.04
N ILE A 42 9.50 -4.81 6.76
CA ILE A 42 9.43 -5.93 5.80
C ILE A 42 10.67 -5.95 4.90
N LEU A 43 10.96 -4.85 4.22
CA LEU A 43 12.06 -4.76 3.27
C LEU A 43 13.40 -4.42 3.93
N GLU A 44 13.36 -3.89 5.14
CA GLU A 44 14.55 -3.47 5.92
C GLU A 44 15.49 -2.53 5.14
N ILE A 45 14.96 -1.78 4.17
CA ILE A 45 15.71 -0.83 3.35
C ILE A 45 16.06 0.43 4.16
N ALA A 46 15.20 0.78 5.12
CA ALA A 46 15.40 1.91 6.01
C ALA A 46 15.35 1.44 7.47
N GLN A 47 16.29 1.90 8.27
CA GLN A 47 16.36 1.53 9.69
C GLN A 47 15.39 2.32 10.56
N ASN A 48 15.14 3.56 10.18
CA ASN A 48 14.33 4.46 10.98
C ASN A 48 13.36 5.31 10.13
N ARG A 49 12.42 5.95 10.84
CA ARG A 49 11.38 6.79 10.22
C ARG A 49 11.95 7.97 9.43
N ARG A 50 13.08 8.54 9.84
CA ARG A 50 13.70 9.69 9.16
C ARG A 50 14.23 9.30 7.79
N GLU A 51 14.79 8.13 7.66
CA GLU A 51 15.26 7.59 6.37
C GLU A 51 14.11 7.34 5.40
N VAL A 52 13.02 6.75 5.89
CA VAL A 52 11.80 6.58 5.07
C VAL A 52 11.29 7.93 4.58
N LYS A 53 11.23 8.95 5.44
CA LYS A 53 10.84 10.29 5.02
C LYS A 53 11.77 10.88 3.97
N LYS A 54 13.09 10.75 4.12
CA LYS A 54 14.06 11.20 3.12
C LYS A 54 13.83 10.52 1.78
N ALA A 55 13.61 9.20 1.76
CA ALA A 55 13.33 8.44 0.54
C ALA A 55 12.03 8.88 -0.15
N ILE A 56 11.01 9.21 0.63
CA ILE A 56 9.72 9.71 0.12
C ILE A 56 9.89 11.13 -0.47
N VAL A 57 10.56 12.03 0.23
CA VAL A 57 10.83 13.40 -0.24
C VAL A 57 11.67 13.37 -1.52
N ALA A 58 12.65 12.47 -1.62
CA ALA A 58 13.45 12.25 -2.82
C ALA A 58 12.66 11.56 -3.97
N LYS A 59 11.36 11.28 -3.76
CA LYS A 59 10.46 10.61 -4.75
C LYS A 59 10.96 9.23 -5.19
N HIS A 60 11.73 8.54 -4.37
CA HIS A 60 12.27 7.22 -4.69
C HIS A 60 11.22 6.11 -4.62
N ILE A 61 10.04 6.38 -4.01
CA ILE A 61 8.98 5.39 -3.77
C ILE A 61 7.76 5.72 -4.61
N ILE A 62 7.37 4.77 -5.44
CA ILE A 62 6.20 4.87 -6.30
C ILE A 62 5.23 3.76 -5.90
N VAL A 63 3.97 4.10 -5.65
CA VAL A 63 2.89 3.16 -5.36
C VAL A 63 1.82 3.30 -6.45
N ASN A 64 1.51 2.19 -7.14
CA ASN A 64 0.54 2.15 -8.24
C ASN A 64 0.78 3.25 -9.30
N ASN A 65 2.03 3.42 -9.73
CA ASN A 65 2.49 4.42 -10.69
C ASN A 65 2.31 5.88 -10.22
N LYS A 66 2.02 6.11 -8.92
CA LYS A 66 1.96 7.44 -8.31
C LYS A 66 3.03 7.58 -7.24
N THR A 67 3.72 8.72 -7.22
CA THR A 67 4.71 9.01 -6.18
C THR A 67 4.02 9.07 -4.81
N SER A 68 4.59 8.39 -3.82
CA SER A 68 4.12 8.50 -2.44
C SER A 68 4.65 9.79 -1.81
N TYR A 69 3.77 10.54 -1.13
CA TYR A 69 4.11 11.80 -0.46
C TYR A 69 4.10 11.71 1.06
N ASP A 70 3.54 10.64 1.61
CA ASP A 70 3.39 10.49 3.06
C ASP A 70 3.82 9.09 3.50
N GLU A 71 4.55 9.02 4.59
CA GLU A 71 4.94 7.78 5.25
C GLU A 71 3.76 6.96 5.80
N LYS A 72 2.62 7.65 6.04
CA LYS A 72 1.36 7.05 6.49
C LYS A 72 0.49 6.57 5.34
N HIS A 73 0.97 6.70 4.09
CA HIS A 73 0.24 6.22 2.92
C HIS A 73 -0.12 4.75 3.10
N ASN A 74 -1.41 4.45 2.98
CA ASN A 74 -1.93 3.10 3.19
C ASN A 74 -1.80 2.28 1.92
N VAL A 75 -0.97 1.26 1.97
CA VAL A 75 -0.78 0.32 0.87
C VAL A 75 -1.74 -0.85 1.06
N LEU A 76 -2.53 -1.13 0.04
CA LEU A 76 -3.58 -2.13 0.05
C LEU A 76 -3.09 -3.45 -0.57
N LEU A 77 -3.93 -4.48 -0.45
CA LEU A 77 -3.71 -5.76 -1.13
C LEU A 77 -3.65 -5.55 -2.65
N PHE A 78 -2.72 -6.23 -3.31
CA PHE A 78 -2.40 -6.13 -4.74
C PHE A 78 -1.83 -4.79 -5.21
N ASP A 79 -1.53 -3.86 -4.29
CA ASP A 79 -0.80 -2.66 -4.65
C ASP A 79 0.62 -3.01 -5.12
N LYS A 80 1.10 -2.24 -6.07
CA LYS A 80 2.45 -2.36 -6.62
C LYS A 80 3.33 -1.25 -6.05
N ILE A 81 4.48 -1.63 -5.51
CA ILE A 81 5.47 -0.71 -4.96
C ILE A 81 6.72 -0.80 -5.81
N ARG A 82 7.17 0.32 -6.33
CA ARG A 82 8.42 0.43 -7.08
C ARG A 82 9.41 1.28 -6.31
N ILE A 83 10.64 0.77 -6.16
CA ILE A 83 11.74 1.46 -5.49
C ILE A 83 12.79 1.81 -6.53
N LEU A 84 12.89 3.10 -6.87
CA LEU A 84 13.73 3.58 -7.96
C LEU A 84 15.21 3.27 -7.77
N PRO A 85 15.85 3.53 -6.62
CA PRO A 85 17.28 3.31 -6.44
C PRO A 85 17.73 1.86 -6.64
N THR A 86 16.89 0.91 -6.21
CA THR A 86 17.19 -0.52 -6.31
C THR A 86 16.65 -1.16 -7.57
N LYS A 87 15.83 -0.43 -8.35
CA LYS A 87 15.10 -0.92 -9.54
C LYS A 87 14.28 -2.19 -9.25
N LYS A 88 13.81 -2.34 -8.03
CA LYS A 88 13.00 -3.48 -7.60
C LYS A 88 11.53 -3.11 -7.51
N ASN A 89 10.69 -4.05 -7.92
CA ASN A 89 9.24 -3.92 -7.88
C ASN A 89 8.64 -5.00 -6.99
N TYR A 90 7.66 -4.63 -6.18
CA TYR A 90 7.00 -5.53 -5.24
C TYR A 90 5.50 -5.47 -5.38
N SER A 91 4.85 -6.61 -5.20
CA SER A 91 3.40 -6.74 -5.07
C SER A 91 3.04 -7.07 -3.64
N VAL A 92 2.02 -6.39 -3.11
CA VAL A 92 1.49 -6.71 -1.79
C VAL A 92 0.55 -7.90 -1.90
N GLU A 93 0.85 -8.97 -1.18
CA GLU A 93 0.09 -10.21 -1.18
C GLU A 93 -0.14 -10.74 0.23
N ILE A 94 -1.04 -11.69 0.38
CA ILE A 94 -1.24 -12.41 1.63
C ILE A 94 -0.30 -13.61 1.61
N MET A 95 0.58 -13.68 2.61
CA MET A 95 1.51 -14.80 2.78
C MET A 95 0.82 -15.99 3.47
N GLU A 96 1.47 -17.14 3.48
CA GLU A 96 0.97 -18.38 4.12
C GLU A 96 0.60 -18.19 5.59
N ASN A 97 1.31 -17.30 6.29
CA ASN A 97 1.03 -16.95 7.70
C ASN A 97 -0.19 -16.01 7.86
N ARG A 98 -1.00 -15.80 6.84
CA ARG A 98 -2.15 -14.88 6.79
C ARG A 98 -1.81 -13.41 7.06
N LYS A 99 -0.55 -13.04 6.97
CA LYS A 99 -0.10 -11.65 7.06
C LYS A 99 0.11 -11.06 5.69
N LEU A 100 -0.02 -9.75 5.60
CA LEU A 100 0.38 -9.02 4.40
C LEU A 100 1.91 -9.07 4.26
N GLY A 101 2.37 -9.41 3.08
CA GLY A 101 3.77 -9.48 2.75
C GLY A 101 4.03 -8.95 1.36
N LEU A 102 5.26 -9.09 0.90
CA LEU A 102 5.70 -8.59 -0.40
C LEU A 102 6.27 -9.72 -1.22
N ARG A 103 5.86 -9.79 -2.48
CA ARG A 103 6.49 -10.63 -3.51
C ARG A 103 7.20 -9.74 -4.52
N GLU A 104 8.44 -10.05 -4.83
CA GLU A 104 9.16 -9.39 -5.92
C GLU A 104 8.53 -9.76 -7.26
N VAL A 105 8.31 -8.76 -8.12
CA VAL A 105 7.63 -8.92 -9.41
C VAL A 105 8.44 -8.29 -10.53
N LYS A 106 8.27 -8.82 -11.73
CA LYS A 106 8.91 -8.28 -12.94
C LYS A 106 8.34 -6.91 -13.29
N GLU A 107 9.09 -6.13 -14.05
CA GLU A 107 8.67 -4.78 -14.46
C GLU A 107 7.38 -4.78 -15.28
N SER A 108 7.17 -5.80 -16.10
CA SER A 108 5.93 -5.98 -16.88
C SER A 108 4.70 -6.09 -15.98
N GLU A 109 4.81 -6.82 -14.86
CA GLU A 109 3.71 -6.99 -13.90
C GLU A 109 3.52 -5.77 -12.97
N ALA A 110 4.55 -4.95 -12.81
CA ALA A 110 4.51 -3.79 -11.92
C ALA A 110 3.58 -2.68 -12.43
N ASN A 111 3.24 -2.69 -13.73
CA ASN A 111 2.36 -1.70 -14.35
C ASN A 111 0.87 -2.00 -14.18
N PHE A 112 0.53 -3.21 -13.76
CA PHE A 112 -0.86 -3.67 -13.63
C PHE A 112 -1.23 -3.87 -12.18
N LYS A 113 -2.45 -3.47 -11.84
CA LYS A 113 -3.07 -3.75 -10.54
C LYS A 113 -4.37 -4.50 -10.76
N ILE A 114 -4.60 -5.53 -9.97
CA ILE A 114 -5.87 -6.27 -9.95
C ILE A 114 -6.75 -5.64 -8.86
N SER A 115 -7.97 -5.25 -9.21
CA SER A 115 -8.96 -4.72 -8.28
C SER A 115 -10.33 -5.31 -8.54
N LYS A 116 -11.05 -5.62 -7.46
CA LYS A 116 -12.42 -6.15 -7.55
C LYS A 116 -13.40 -5.00 -7.82
N VAL A 117 -14.25 -5.15 -8.81
CA VAL A 117 -15.38 -4.23 -9.04
C VAL A 117 -16.43 -4.51 -7.96
N LYS A 118 -16.81 -3.46 -7.24
CA LYS A 118 -17.75 -3.51 -6.13
C LYS A 118 -19.16 -3.14 -6.56
N ASP A 119 -19.24 -2.12 -7.42
CA ASP A 119 -20.50 -1.56 -7.86
C ASP A 119 -20.36 -0.87 -9.22
N LYS A 120 -21.47 -0.72 -9.95
CA LYS A 120 -21.58 -0.08 -11.24
C LYS A 120 -22.65 0.99 -11.18
N LYS A 121 -22.32 2.21 -11.60
CA LYS A 121 -23.24 3.33 -11.66
C LYS A 121 -23.28 3.93 -13.06
N ILE A 122 -24.48 4.15 -13.58
CA ILE A 122 -24.68 4.85 -14.86
C ILE A 122 -24.67 6.35 -14.57
N LEU A 123 -23.81 7.08 -15.26
CA LEU A 123 -23.70 8.54 -15.19
C LEU A 123 -24.48 9.20 -16.34
N ARG A 124 -24.62 10.54 -16.26
CA ARG A 124 -25.17 11.32 -17.37
C ARG A 124 -24.36 11.10 -18.65
N LYS A 125 -25.00 11.23 -19.81
CA LYS A 125 -24.39 11.01 -21.15
C LYS A 125 -23.94 9.57 -21.41
N GLY A 126 -24.59 8.59 -20.81
CA GLY A 126 -24.32 7.18 -21.10
C GLY A 126 -23.00 6.64 -20.52
N LYS A 127 -22.23 7.41 -19.78
CA LYS A 127 -20.98 6.95 -19.15
C LYS A 127 -21.24 5.96 -18.02
N ILE A 128 -20.34 5.00 -17.87
CA ILE A 128 -20.39 4.01 -16.80
C ILE A 128 -19.24 4.25 -15.83
N GLN A 129 -19.58 4.36 -14.54
CA GLN A 129 -18.60 4.40 -13.46
C GLN A 129 -18.55 3.03 -12.79
N LEU A 130 -17.35 2.47 -12.71
CA LEU A 130 -17.05 1.26 -11.94
C LEU A 130 -16.39 1.67 -10.61
N ASN A 131 -16.98 1.26 -9.50
CA ASN A 131 -16.46 1.51 -8.17
C ASN A 131 -15.63 0.29 -7.73
N LEU A 132 -14.35 0.49 -7.45
CA LEU A 132 -13.42 -0.58 -7.08
C LEU A 132 -13.35 -0.75 -5.56
N SER A 133 -12.94 -1.94 -5.11
CA SER A 133 -12.81 -2.27 -3.69
C SER A 133 -11.70 -1.50 -2.97
N ASP A 134 -10.75 -0.98 -3.70
CA ASP A 134 -9.63 -0.18 -3.20
C ASP A 134 -9.94 1.32 -3.03
N GLY A 135 -11.14 1.74 -3.38
CA GLY A 135 -11.59 3.13 -3.29
C GLY A 135 -11.36 3.95 -4.56
N ASN A 136 -10.74 3.37 -5.60
CA ASN A 136 -10.63 4.02 -6.89
C ASN A 136 -11.91 3.83 -7.71
N ASN A 137 -12.19 4.79 -8.61
CA ASN A 137 -13.29 4.72 -9.56
C ASN A 137 -12.72 4.80 -10.97
N PHE A 138 -13.29 4.00 -11.86
CA PHE A 138 -12.96 4.00 -13.28
C PHE A 138 -14.18 4.41 -14.07
N ILE A 139 -14.03 5.39 -14.97
CA ILE A 139 -15.09 5.86 -15.85
C ILE A 139 -14.77 5.41 -17.26
N SER A 140 -15.69 4.69 -17.88
CA SER A 140 -15.63 4.26 -19.28
C SER A 140 -16.78 4.84 -20.06
N ASP A 141 -16.54 5.18 -21.32
CA ASP A 141 -17.59 5.41 -22.29
C ASP A 141 -18.13 4.06 -22.77
N ILE A 142 -19.42 4.01 -23.12
CA ILE A 142 -20.08 2.81 -23.68
C ILE A 142 -19.66 2.66 -25.13
#